data_ac3a0a82d010bfe7801aa5db6a0ad942
#
_entry.id   ac3a0a82d010bfe7801aa5db6a0ad942
#
_cell.length_a   1.000
_cell.length_b   1.000
_cell.length_c   1.000
_cell.angle_alpha   90.00
_cell.angle_beta   90.00
_cell.angle_gamma   90.00
#
_symmetry.space_group_name_H-M   'P 1'
#
loop_
_entity.id
_entity.type
_entity.pdbx_description
1 polymer ?
#
loop_
_entity_poly.entity_id
_entity_poly.type
_entity_poly.pdbx_seq_one_letter_code
_entity_poly.pdbx_strand_id
1 'polypeptide(L)'
;LPTEKELYTIKKLKTFKGMEGMGGFNLDLCRKGKKIAECINDDTGGDTMFYFINRDEEKIFDNYVKSLPPYEYDGETYSTDWNIYVENLVNAALEERLFKRLCKKYVCYELHGDKPGRYYRYGTGKNLKENYNSYVATLKKEHGEKIAVIYNEKYNIKG
;
A
#
# COMPACT_ATOMS: atom_id res chain seq x y z
N LEU A 1 1.42 -20.45 -9.94
CA LEU A 1 0.22 -19.63 -10.11
C LEU A 1 0.48 -18.27 -9.49
N PRO A 2 0.17 -17.16 -10.20
CA PRO A 2 0.24 -15.84 -9.61
C PRO A 2 -0.65 -15.81 -8.37
N THR A 3 -0.16 -15.21 -7.29
CA THR A 3 -0.99 -14.95 -6.11
C THR A 3 -2.13 -14.01 -6.50
N GLU A 4 -3.26 -14.07 -5.82
CA GLU A 4 -4.39 -13.17 -6.06
C GLU A 4 -3.98 -11.69 -6.05
N LYS A 5 -2.95 -11.34 -5.26
CA LYS A 5 -2.35 -10.00 -5.24
C LYS A 5 -1.66 -9.60 -6.55
N GLU A 6 -1.20 -10.56 -7.34
CA GLU A 6 -0.51 -10.30 -8.61
C GLU A 6 -1.49 -10.22 -9.80
N LEU A 7 -2.74 -10.65 -9.60
CA LEU A 7 -3.74 -10.63 -10.67
C LEU A 7 -4.08 -9.20 -11.09
N TYR A 8 -4.32 -8.33 -10.12
CA TYR A 8 -4.60 -6.91 -10.33
C TYR A 8 -3.48 -6.05 -9.80
N THR A 9 -3.05 -5.10 -10.61
CA THR A 9 -2.02 -4.13 -10.28
C THR A 9 -2.47 -2.74 -10.71
N ILE A 10 -1.86 -1.72 -10.13
CA ILE A 10 -2.09 -0.33 -10.53
C ILE A 10 -0.82 0.25 -11.15
N LYS A 11 -1.00 1.08 -12.18
CA LYS A 11 0.07 1.81 -12.87
C LYS A 11 -0.28 3.28 -12.98
N LYS A 12 0.72 4.10 -13.19
CA LYS A 12 0.59 5.56 -13.40
C LYS A 12 -0.17 6.28 -12.28
N LEU A 13 0.01 5.82 -11.04
CA LEU A 13 -0.63 6.44 -9.89
C LEU A 13 -0.14 7.88 -9.72
N LYS A 14 -1.07 8.82 -9.79
CA LYS A 14 -0.89 10.24 -9.47
C LYS A 14 -1.84 10.61 -8.35
N THR A 15 -1.34 11.29 -7.34
CA THR A 15 -2.13 11.77 -6.20
C THR A 15 -2.17 13.28 -6.17
N PHE A 16 -3.26 13.82 -5.66
CA PHE A 16 -3.46 15.25 -5.48
C PHE A 16 -4.39 15.52 -4.31
N LYS A 17 -4.41 16.74 -3.81
CA LYS A 17 -5.40 17.18 -2.83
C LYS A 17 -6.52 17.92 -3.54
N GLY A 18 -7.75 17.45 -3.37
CA GLY A 18 -8.95 18.12 -3.83
C GLY A 18 -9.53 19.06 -2.77
N MET A 19 -10.77 19.47 -2.97
CA MET A 19 -11.47 20.44 -2.11
C MET A 19 -11.70 19.91 -0.68
N GLU A 20 -11.93 18.62 -0.53
CA GLU A 20 -12.16 17.97 0.77
C GLU A 20 -10.85 17.68 1.53
N GLY A 21 -9.70 17.78 0.87
CA GLY A 21 -8.38 17.58 1.49
C GLY A 21 -8.07 16.16 1.93
N MET A 22 -8.89 15.18 1.56
CA MET A 22 -8.72 13.78 1.93
C MET A 22 -7.75 13.03 1.00
N GLY A 23 -7.46 13.59 -0.13
CA GLY A 23 -6.59 13.02 -1.15
C GLY A 23 -7.35 12.35 -2.29
N GLY A 24 -7.09 12.83 -3.52
CA GLY A 24 -7.57 12.23 -4.74
C GLY A 24 -6.48 11.47 -5.47
N PHE A 25 -6.85 10.71 -6.49
CA PHE A 25 -5.90 9.98 -7.32
C PHE A 25 -6.45 9.69 -8.72
N ASN A 26 -5.50 9.53 -9.64
CA ASN A 26 -5.74 8.95 -10.96
C ASN A 26 -4.79 7.76 -11.13
N LEU A 27 -5.27 6.69 -11.71
CA LEU A 27 -4.45 5.51 -11.99
C LEU A 27 -5.02 4.67 -13.14
N ASP A 28 -4.18 3.79 -13.67
CA ASP A 28 -4.59 2.69 -14.54
C ASP A 28 -4.68 1.41 -13.72
N LEU A 29 -5.86 0.78 -13.74
CA LEU A 29 -6.06 -0.55 -13.18
C LEU A 29 -5.72 -1.60 -14.24
N CYS A 30 -4.87 -2.54 -13.89
CA CYS A 30 -4.38 -3.57 -14.80
C CYS A 30 -4.73 -4.96 -14.29
N ARG A 31 -5.06 -5.86 -15.21
CA ARG A 31 -5.19 -7.30 -14.95
C ARG A 31 -4.18 -8.05 -15.81
N LYS A 32 -3.34 -8.88 -15.17
CA LYS A 32 -2.26 -9.60 -15.85
C LYS A 32 -1.38 -8.68 -16.70
N GLY A 33 -1.08 -7.49 -16.18
CA GLY A 33 -0.23 -6.50 -16.84
C GLY A 33 -0.89 -5.65 -17.92
N LYS A 34 -2.16 -5.91 -18.26
CA LYS A 34 -2.91 -5.14 -19.27
C LYS A 34 -3.89 -4.18 -18.61
N LYS A 35 -3.92 -2.94 -19.07
CA LYS A 35 -4.91 -1.95 -18.61
C LYS A 35 -6.32 -2.44 -18.89
N ILE A 36 -7.16 -2.43 -17.86
CA ILE A 36 -8.58 -2.79 -17.95
C ILE A 36 -9.50 -1.61 -17.63
N ALA A 37 -9.03 -0.65 -16.87
CA ALA A 37 -9.81 0.53 -16.48
C ALA A 37 -8.91 1.71 -16.14
N GLU A 38 -9.45 2.90 -16.26
CA GLU A 38 -8.93 4.10 -15.63
C GLU A 38 -9.76 4.40 -14.39
N CYS A 39 -9.10 4.65 -13.26
CA CYS A 39 -9.76 4.95 -11.99
C CYS A 39 -9.43 6.37 -11.58
N ILE A 40 -10.46 7.14 -11.25
CA ILE A 40 -10.34 8.56 -10.87
C ILE A 40 -11.12 8.81 -9.59
N ASN A 41 -10.45 9.34 -8.58
CA ASN A 41 -11.09 9.92 -7.41
C ASN A 41 -10.67 11.39 -7.34
N ASP A 42 -11.63 12.29 -7.50
CA ASP A 42 -11.39 13.73 -7.56
C ASP A 42 -11.37 14.42 -6.19
N ASP A 43 -11.47 13.64 -5.11
CA ASP A 43 -11.47 14.12 -3.72
C ASP A 43 -12.62 15.11 -3.44
N THR A 44 -13.79 14.83 -3.98
CA THR A 44 -15.03 15.60 -3.72
C THR A 44 -15.95 14.94 -2.70
N GLY A 45 -15.47 13.89 -2.01
CA GLY A 45 -16.22 13.12 -1.04
C GLY A 45 -17.06 11.98 -1.63
N GLY A 46 -16.97 11.77 -2.94
CA GLY A 46 -17.64 10.66 -3.65
C GLY A 46 -16.73 9.44 -3.86
N ASP A 47 -17.34 8.40 -4.37
CA ASP A 47 -16.66 7.17 -4.72
C ASP A 47 -15.72 7.35 -5.93
N THR A 48 -14.77 6.45 -6.05
CA THR A 48 -13.89 6.36 -7.22
C THR A 48 -14.70 6.04 -8.47
N MET A 49 -14.45 6.77 -9.54
CA MET A 49 -15.03 6.51 -10.86
C MET A 49 -14.17 5.51 -11.62
N PHE A 50 -14.82 4.53 -12.25
CA PHE A 50 -14.17 3.47 -13.04
C PHE A 50 -14.60 3.58 -14.49
N TYR A 51 -13.62 3.72 -15.37
CA TYR A 51 -13.80 3.75 -16.82
C TYR A 51 -13.18 2.50 -17.44
N PHE A 52 -13.96 1.43 -17.54
CA PHE A 52 -13.49 0.15 -18.10
C PHE A 52 -13.31 0.23 -19.61
N ILE A 53 -12.32 -0.49 -20.13
CA ILE A 53 -12.07 -0.57 -21.58
C ILE A 53 -13.18 -1.30 -22.33
N ASN A 54 -13.85 -2.26 -21.66
CA ASN A 54 -15.02 -2.98 -22.20
C ASN A 54 -15.81 -3.62 -21.04
N ARG A 55 -17.03 -4.10 -21.39
CA ARG A 55 -17.92 -4.73 -20.43
C ARG A 55 -17.43 -6.09 -19.90
N ASP A 56 -16.67 -6.82 -20.68
CA ASP A 56 -16.17 -8.13 -20.26
C ASP A 56 -15.18 -7.98 -19.12
N GLU A 57 -14.26 -7.01 -19.21
CA GLU A 57 -13.32 -6.71 -18.11
C GLU A 57 -14.04 -6.18 -16.88
N GLU A 58 -15.07 -5.37 -17.03
CA GLU A 58 -15.92 -4.92 -15.93
C GLU A 58 -16.55 -6.08 -15.19
N LYS A 59 -17.15 -7.04 -15.91
CA LYS A 59 -17.76 -8.24 -15.33
C LYS A 59 -16.74 -9.13 -14.62
N ILE A 60 -15.58 -9.33 -15.23
CA ILE A 60 -14.50 -10.13 -14.65
C ILE A 60 -14.05 -9.50 -13.32
N PHE A 61 -13.83 -8.19 -13.32
CA PHE A 61 -13.44 -7.44 -12.12
C PHE A 61 -14.54 -7.48 -11.04
N ASP A 62 -15.79 -7.25 -11.40
CA ASP A 62 -16.92 -7.29 -10.46
C ASP A 62 -17.06 -8.67 -9.80
N ASN A 63 -16.97 -9.73 -10.57
CA ASN A 63 -17.01 -11.10 -10.06
C ASN A 63 -15.84 -11.38 -9.09
N TYR A 64 -14.65 -10.90 -9.45
CA TYR A 64 -13.47 -11.06 -8.60
C TYR A 64 -13.65 -10.35 -7.27
N VAL A 65 -14.04 -9.08 -7.27
CA VAL A 65 -14.25 -8.29 -6.05
C VAL A 65 -15.35 -8.89 -5.17
N LYS A 66 -16.45 -9.36 -5.76
CA LYS A 66 -17.52 -10.06 -5.03
C LYS A 66 -17.07 -11.38 -4.39
N SER A 67 -16.05 -12.01 -4.94
CA SER A 67 -15.49 -13.24 -4.39
C SER A 67 -14.57 -13.02 -3.18
N LEU A 68 -14.15 -11.79 -2.93
CA LEU A 68 -13.26 -11.46 -1.82
C LEU A 68 -13.95 -11.57 -0.46
N PRO A 69 -13.24 -11.97 0.59
CA PRO A 69 -13.81 -12.02 1.92
C PRO A 69 -14.20 -10.62 2.39
N PRO A 70 -15.24 -10.52 3.23
CA PRO A 70 -15.60 -9.27 3.86
C PRO A 70 -14.47 -8.81 4.82
N TYR A 71 -14.43 -7.53 5.10
CA TYR A 71 -13.48 -6.95 6.06
C TYR A 71 -14.21 -6.44 7.30
N GLU A 72 -13.48 -6.37 8.41
CA GLU A 72 -13.99 -5.83 9.67
C GLU A 72 -13.44 -4.42 9.90
N TYR A 73 -14.32 -3.54 10.31
CA TYR A 73 -13.97 -2.18 10.72
C TYR A 73 -14.85 -1.75 11.88
N ASP A 74 -14.22 -1.29 12.96
CA ASP A 74 -14.90 -0.82 14.19
C ASP A 74 -15.93 -1.82 14.76
N GLY A 75 -15.61 -3.13 14.71
CA GLY A 75 -16.45 -4.21 15.21
C GLY A 75 -17.60 -4.62 14.29
N GLU A 76 -17.73 -4.01 13.13
CA GLU A 76 -18.73 -4.35 12.11
C GLU A 76 -18.07 -4.98 10.88
N THR A 77 -18.84 -5.82 10.18
CA THR A 77 -18.39 -6.52 8.98
C THR A 77 -18.97 -5.87 7.73
N TYR A 78 -18.12 -5.56 6.77
CA TYR A 78 -18.47 -4.92 5.50
C TYR A 78 -18.04 -5.77 4.32
N SER A 79 -18.85 -5.79 3.26
CA SER A 79 -18.46 -6.40 2.00
C SER A 79 -17.42 -5.54 1.29
N THR A 80 -16.41 -6.19 0.70
CA THR A 80 -15.43 -5.51 -0.14
C THR A 80 -16.09 -5.11 -1.46
N ASP A 81 -16.04 -3.84 -1.79
CA ASP A 81 -16.51 -3.29 -3.06
C ASP A 81 -15.35 -2.79 -3.94
N TRP A 82 -15.65 -2.32 -5.13
CA TRP A 82 -14.64 -1.81 -6.07
C TRP A 82 -13.82 -0.66 -5.47
N ASN A 83 -14.49 0.26 -4.78
CA ASN A 83 -13.86 1.43 -4.19
C ASN A 83 -12.86 1.01 -3.11
N ILE A 84 -13.30 0.19 -2.17
CA ILE A 84 -12.43 -0.34 -1.09
C ILE A 84 -11.25 -1.12 -1.67
N TYR A 85 -11.50 -1.97 -2.66
CA TYR A 85 -10.45 -2.76 -3.28
C TYR A 85 -9.35 -1.88 -3.90
N VAL A 86 -9.74 -0.89 -4.70
CA VAL A 86 -8.77 0.02 -5.34
C VAL A 86 -8.11 0.94 -4.32
N GLU A 87 -8.83 1.45 -3.33
CA GLU A 87 -8.23 2.23 -2.25
C GLU A 87 -7.15 1.45 -1.49
N ASN A 88 -7.37 0.17 -1.24
CA ASN A 88 -6.36 -0.69 -0.61
C ASN A 88 -5.11 -0.83 -1.49
N LEU A 89 -5.25 -0.96 -2.81
CA LEU A 89 -4.11 -0.96 -3.74
C LEU A 89 -3.37 0.37 -3.75
N VAL A 90 -4.09 1.49 -3.72
CA VAL A 90 -3.51 2.83 -3.65
C VAL A 90 -2.74 3.02 -2.35
N ASN A 91 -3.34 2.67 -1.22
CA ASN A 91 -2.71 2.80 0.10
C ASN A 91 -1.42 1.96 0.18
N ALA A 92 -1.45 0.72 -0.32
CA ALA A 92 -0.25 -0.13 -0.38
C ALA A 92 0.85 0.48 -1.25
N ALA A 93 0.50 1.06 -2.40
CA ALA A 93 1.45 1.72 -3.29
C ALA A 93 2.06 2.98 -2.66
N LEU A 94 1.26 3.78 -1.96
CA LEU A 94 1.73 4.98 -1.26
C LEU A 94 2.62 4.63 -0.07
N GLU A 95 2.27 3.60 0.68
CA GLU A 95 3.11 3.06 1.75
C GLU A 95 4.46 2.61 1.21
N GLU A 96 4.47 1.83 0.14
CA GLU A 96 5.71 1.39 -0.51
C GLU A 96 6.59 2.58 -0.95
N ARG A 97 6.01 3.60 -1.57
CA ARG A 97 6.74 4.82 -1.95
C ARG A 97 7.35 5.53 -0.75
N LEU A 98 6.58 5.66 0.34
CA LEU A 98 7.05 6.29 1.57
C LEU A 98 8.25 5.53 2.14
N PHE A 99 8.13 4.23 2.33
CA PHE A 99 9.18 3.43 2.95
C PHE A 99 10.39 3.25 2.05
N LYS A 100 10.22 3.12 0.74
CA LYS A 100 11.37 3.13 -0.20
C LYS A 100 12.18 4.42 -0.12
N ARG A 101 11.52 5.54 0.11
CA ARG A 101 12.18 6.83 0.32
C ARG A 101 12.88 6.90 1.69
N LEU A 102 12.17 6.54 2.76
CA LEU A 102 12.71 6.59 4.12
C LEU A 102 13.83 5.59 4.36
N CYS A 103 13.74 4.40 3.81
CA CYS A 103 14.73 3.34 3.95
C CYS A 103 16.09 3.67 3.31
N LYS A 104 16.16 4.71 2.48
CA LYS A 104 17.44 5.24 1.99
C LYS A 104 18.22 5.98 3.08
N LYS A 105 17.56 6.43 4.13
CA LYS A 105 18.15 7.25 5.19
C LYS A 105 18.09 6.62 6.58
N TYR A 106 17.08 5.78 6.83
CA TYR A 106 16.78 5.21 8.14
C TYR A 106 16.52 3.72 8.06
N VAL A 107 16.68 3.03 9.18
CA VAL A 107 16.06 1.73 9.38
C VAL A 107 14.63 1.98 9.85
N CYS A 108 13.66 1.57 9.04
CA CYS A 108 12.24 1.75 9.34
C CYS A 108 11.62 0.42 9.77
N TYR A 109 10.88 0.43 10.86
CA TYR A 109 10.33 -0.79 11.44
C TYR A 109 9.01 -0.56 12.16
N GLU A 110 8.27 -1.64 12.36
CA GLU A 110 7.06 -1.68 13.19
C GLU A 110 7.23 -2.71 14.31
N LEU A 111 6.52 -2.49 15.39
CA LEU A 111 6.48 -3.40 16.54
C LEU A 111 5.10 -4.05 16.65
N HIS A 112 5.09 -5.32 17.04
CA HIS A 112 3.85 -6.01 17.36
C HIS A 112 3.15 -5.33 18.55
N GLY A 113 1.82 -5.23 18.47
CA GLY A 113 0.98 -4.62 19.50
C GLY A 113 0.77 -3.12 19.36
N ASP A 114 1.48 -2.45 18.47
CA ASP A 114 1.23 -1.05 18.15
C ASP A 114 -0.03 -0.87 17.30
N LYS A 115 -0.58 0.34 17.32
CA LYS A 115 -1.69 0.70 16.46
C LYS A 115 -1.31 0.57 14.98
N PRO A 116 -2.22 0.10 14.11
CA PRO A 116 -1.98 0.05 12.68
C PRO A 116 -1.48 1.39 12.13
N GLY A 117 -0.47 1.33 11.26
CA GLY A 117 0.14 2.52 10.64
C GLY A 117 1.22 3.20 11.47
N ARG A 118 1.45 2.79 12.72
CA ARG A 118 2.55 3.30 13.53
C ARG A 118 3.85 2.62 13.14
N TYR A 119 4.88 3.42 12.88
CA TYR A 119 6.22 2.95 12.56
C TYR A 119 7.30 3.81 13.22
N TYR A 120 8.51 3.28 13.25
CA TYR A 120 9.66 3.94 13.85
C TYR A 120 10.79 4.07 12.83
N ARG A 121 11.62 5.08 13.01
CA ARG A 121 12.84 5.32 12.25
C ARG A 121 14.03 5.30 13.19
N TYR A 122 15.07 4.57 12.81
CA TYR A 122 16.32 4.50 13.56
C TYR A 122 17.47 4.99 12.70
N GLY A 123 18.30 5.88 13.28
CA GLY A 123 19.46 6.44 12.61
C GLY A 123 19.42 7.96 12.54
N THR A 124 20.50 8.55 12.04
CA THR A 124 20.69 10.01 11.98
C THR A 124 20.20 10.64 10.67
N GLY A 125 19.78 9.83 9.70
CA GLY A 125 19.46 10.26 8.35
C GLY A 125 20.65 10.42 7.43
N LYS A 126 21.84 10.07 7.92
CA LYS A 126 23.11 10.14 7.18
C LYS A 126 23.90 8.84 7.34
N ASN A 127 24.65 8.47 6.30
CA ASN A 127 25.57 7.32 6.33
C ASN A 127 24.91 5.99 6.71
N LEU A 128 23.67 5.76 6.27
CA LEU A 128 22.96 4.52 6.60
C LEU A 128 23.72 3.30 6.08
N LYS A 129 24.24 3.37 4.86
CA LYS A 129 24.95 2.24 4.22
C LYS A 129 26.06 1.67 5.10
N GLU A 130 26.88 2.53 5.69
CA GLU A 130 27.99 2.13 6.57
C GLU A 130 27.52 1.60 7.92
N ASN A 131 26.38 2.07 8.41
CA ASN A 131 25.86 1.77 9.76
C ASN A 131 24.71 0.78 9.78
N TYR A 132 24.22 0.36 8.62
CA TYR A 132 22.99 -0.43 8.50
C TYR A 132 23.03 -1.71 9.35
N ASN A 133 24.06 -2.52 9.21
CA ASN A 133 24.17 -3.79 9.94
C ASN A 133 24.24 -3.57 11.46
N SER A 134 24.96 -2.53 11.90
CA SER A 134 25.04 -2.14 13.30
C SER A 134 23.69 -1.69 13.86
N TYR A 135 22.97 -0.88 13.10
CA TYR A 135 21.64 -0.41 13.51
C TYR A 135 20.63 -1.55 13.60
N VAL A 136 20.60 -2.43 12.63
CA VAL A 136 19.71 -3.60 12.65
C VAL A 136 20.05 -4.53 13.82
N ALA A 137 21.32 -4.77 14.09
CA ALA A 137 21.76 -5.59 15.22
C ALA A 137 21.31 -4.98 16.56
N THR A 138 21.45 -3.66 16.71
CA THR A 138 20.97 -2.94 17.90
C THR A 138 19.46 -3.06 18.08
N LEU A 139 18.68 -2.87 17.00
CA LEU A 139 17.22 -3.01 17.05
C LEU A 139 16.78 -4.42 17.41
N LYS A 140 17.41 -5.43 16.84
CA LYS A 140 17.12 -6.84 17.14
C LYS A 140 17.48 -7.20 18.58
N LYS A 141 18.53 -6.59 19.13
CA LYS A 141 18.90 -6.75 20.53
C LYS A 141 17.90 -6.07 21.49
N GLU A 142 17.45 -4.87 21.16
CA GLU A 142 16.53 -4.10 21.99
C GLU A 142 15.09 -4.62 21.97
N HIS A 143 14.61 -5.01 20.81
CA HIS A 143 13.20 -5.37 20.60
C HIS A 143 12.96 -6.86 20.35
N GLY A 144 13.93 -7.58 19.77
CA GLY A 144 13.83 -9.02 19.52
C GLY A 144 12.59 -9.41 18.74
N GLU A 145 11.80 -10.32 19.30
CA GLU A 145 10.58 -10.84 18.69
C GLU A 145 9.43 -9.81 18.61
N LYS A 146 9.55 -8.67 19.28
CA LYS A 146 8.57 -7.59 19.18
C LYS A 146 8.59 -6.90 17.82
N ILE A 147 9.65 -7.05 17.03
CA ILE A 147 9.74 -6.48 15.68
C ILE A 147 8.77 -7.23 14.78
N ALA A 148 7.78 -6.51 14.25
CA ALA A 148 6.82 -7.05 13.29
C ALA A 148 7.39 -7.08 11.87
N VAL A 149 8.04 -6.00 11.46
CA VAL A 149 8.66 -5.84 10.14
C VAL A 149 9.81 -4.84 10.20
N ILE A 150 10.86 -5.11 9.43
CA ILE A 150 11.88 -4.12 9.07
C ILE A 150 11.70 -3.84 7.57
N TYR A 151 11.24 -2.63 7.25
CA TYR A 151 10.92 -2.25 5.86
C TYR A 151 12.12 -2.27 4.93
N ASN A 152 13.31 -2.00 5.47
CA ASN A 152 14.56 -2.12 4.72
C ASN A 152 14.82 -3.55 4.22
N GLU A 153 14.48 -4.56 5.01
CA GLU A 153 14.55 -5.96 4.61
C GLU A 153 13.47 -6.30 3.59
N LYS A 154 12.23 -5.83 3.84
CA LYS A 154 11.08 -6.05 2.96
C LYS A 154 11.32 -5.53 1.54
N TYR A 155 11.91 -4.34 1.41
CA TYR A 155 12.15 -3.69 0.11
C TYR A 155 13.59 -3.81 -0.38
N ASN A 156 14.46 -4.48 0.37
CA ASN A 156 15.89 -4.66 0.06
C ASN A 156 16.63 -3.33 -0.17
N ILE A 157 16.44 -2.38 0.76
CA ILE A 157 17.08 -1.06 0.71
C ILE A 157 17.90 -0.85 1.99
N LYS A 158 19.20 -0.73 1.86
CA LYS A 158 20.16 -0.59 2.97
C LYS A 158 20.92 0.74 2.96
N GLY A 159 20.35 1.73 2.37
CA GLY A 159 20.97 3.03 2.20
C GLY A 159 21.27 3.41 0.75
#